data_aed8f18d47f1dc9b46e38a8c4c8bf6bf
#
_entry.id   aed8f18d47f1dc9b46e38a8c4c8bf6bf
#
_cell.length_a   1.000
_cell.length_b   1.000
_cell.length_c   1.000
_cell.angle_alpha   90.00
_cell.angle_beta   90.00
_cell.angle_gamma   90.00
#
_symmetry.space_group_name_H-M   'P 1'
#
loop_
_entity.id
_entity.type
_entity.pdbx_description
1 polymer ?
#
loop_
_entity_poly.entity_id
_entity_poly.type
_entity_poly.pdbx_seq_one_letter_code
_entity_poly.pdbx_strand_id
1 'polypeptide(L)'
;MNTNKYFTSIFALIFLLINNAGHLYSQELYPTNAIIKKNQDTLYNAMDGGMNSPQFAQFDLNNDGLDELLMFDRVGKVFNVYEYNITKKRYQYMIDPPIKFPKLEAWVVMKDYNGDGILDILALPNEGPFGFGVWKGRKSGNLTVFDHLNLNQGFYNLLYYPGNNGKLQVYCANTDIPCMDDIDGDGDLDIFTFNEGGAYLEFYKNMSAEKGFGRDSLIFEKKDLCYGKFFENSTTNQINLSSNPN
;
A
#
# COMPACT_ATOMS: atom_id res chain seq x y z
N MET A 1 -38.53 -10.33 58.79
CA MET A 1 -37.83 -9.12 58.27
C MET A 1 -37.61 -9.32 56.78
N ASN A 2 -38.20 -8.42 55.96
CA ASN A 2 -38.43 -8.62 54.51
C ASN A 2 -37.18 -8.31 53.63
N THR A 3 -36.30 -9.24 53.50
CA THR A 3 -35.15 -9.11 52.55
C THR A 3 -35.48 -9.47 51.10
N ASN A 4 -36.58 -10.14 50.83
CA ASN A 4 -36.96 -10.56 49.47
C ASN A 4 -37.60 -9.45 48.61
N LYS A 5 -38.10 -8.35 49.17
CA LYS A 5 -38.70 -7.26 48.37
C LYS A 5 -37.69 -6.39 47.67
N TYR A 6 -36.49 -6.23 48.21
CA TYR A 6 -35.47 -5.40 47.61
C TYR A 6 -34.72 -6.12 46.46
N PHE A 7 -34.58 -7.44 46.54
CA PHE A 7 -33.95 -8.24 45.50
C PHE A 7 -34.79 -8.28 44.20
N THR A 8 -36.10 -8.42 44.31
CA THR A 8 -37.01 -8.40 43.16
C THR A 8 -37.08 -7.02 42.49
N SER A 9 -36.99 -5.92 43.27
CA SER A 9 -37.01 -4.56 42.72
C SER A 9 -35.73 -4.20 42.01
N ILE A 10 -34.56 -4.67 42.47
CA ILE A 10 -33.27 -4.45 41.82
C ILE A 10 -33.18 -5.24 40.49
N PHE A 11 -33.65 -6.48 40.45
CA PHE A 11 -33.71 -7.27 39.23
C PHE A 11 -34.66 -6.69 38.18
N ALA A 12 -35.81 -6.17 38.60
CA ALA A 12 -36.73 -5.50 37.70
C ALA A 12 -36.14 -4.20 37.12
N LEU A 13 -35.39 -3.43 37.92
CA LEU A 13 -34.73 -2.21 37.45
C LEU A 13 -33.58 -2.49 36.49
N ILE A 14 -32.78 -3.53 36.74
CA ILE A 14 -31.71 -3.98 35.82
C ILE A 14 -32.30 -4.50 34.51
N PHE A 15 -33.39 -5.26 34.55
CA PHE A 15 -34.08 -5.75 33.35
C PHE A 15 -34.70 -4.61 32.52
N LEU A 16 -35.23 -3.57 33.16
CA LEU A 16 -35.72 -2.35 32.50
C LEU A 16 -34.60 -1.53 31.86
N LEU A 17 -33.43 -1.48 32.49
CA LEU A 17 -32.24 -0.78 31.92
C LEU A 17 -31.65 -1.53 30.71
N ILE A 18 -31.69 -2.87 30.71
CA ILE A 18 -31.19 -3.67 29.58
C ILE A 18 -32.17 -3.58 28.39
N ASN A 19 -33.49 -3.52 28.62
CA ASN A 19 -34.44 -3.38 27.51
C ASN A 19 -34.53 -1.96 26.92
N ASN A 20 -33.98 -0.94 27.60
CA ASN A 20 -33.88 0.43 27.08
C ASN A 20 -32.45 0.74 26.52
N ALA A 21 -31.55 -0.22 26.46
CA ALA A 21 -30.38 -0.09 25.62
C ALA A 21 -30.86 -0.09 24.16
N GLY A 22 -31.27 1.07 23.69
CA GLY A 22 -31.56 1.29 22.28
C GLY A 22 -30.37 0.77 21.47
N HIS A 23 -30.66 -0.01 20.45
CA HIS A 23 -29.64 -0.44 19.50
C HIS A 23 -28.98 0.82 18.98
N LEU A 24 -27.72 1.07 19.40
CA LEU A 24 -26.87 2.06 18.80
C LEU A 24 -26.54 1.52 17.40
N TYR A 25 -27.36 1.86 16.43
CA TYR A 25 -26.98 1.68 15.03
C TYR A 25 -25.87 2.69 14.75
N SER A 26 -24.69 2.20 14.46
CA SER A 26 -23.68 3.06 13.85
C SER A 26 -24.25 3.55 12.51
N GLN A 27 -24.37 4.85 12.34
CA GLN A 27 -24.70 5.40 11.04
C GLN A 27 -23.51 5.11 10.11
N GLU A 28 -23.73 4.25 9.14
CA GLU A 28 -22.81 4.13 8.03
C GLU A 28 -22.97 5.37 7.16
N LEU A 29 -21.87 6.11 7.01
CA LEU A 29 -21.81 7.26 6.10
C LEU A 29 -21.40 6.74 4.74
N TYR A 30 -22.28 6.90 3.76
CA TYR A 30 -21.99 6.57 2.38
C TYR A 30 -21.55 7.82 1.63
N PRO A 31 -20.52 7.70 0.75
CA PRO A 31 -20.17 8.79 -0.16
C PRO A 31 -21.37 9.22 -0.99
N THR A 32 -21.50 10.49 -1.28
CA THR A 32 -22.59 11.03 -2.09
C THR A 32 -22.09 11.64 -3.38
N ASN A 33 -22.83 11.47 -4.46
CA ASN A 33 -22.58 12.12 -5.75
C ASN A 33 -23.11 13.57 -5.80
N ALA A 34 -23.13 14.27 -4.70
CA ALA A 34 -23.62 15.64 -4.63
C ALA A 34 -22.80 16.57 -5.53
N ILE A 35 -23.50 17.34 -6.36
CA ILE A 35 -22.89 18.38 -7.18
C ILE A 35 -22.69 19.61 -6.33
N ILE A 36 -21.44 19.98 -6.08
CA ILE A 36 -21.06 21.18 -5.32
C ILE A 36 -20.83 22.32 -6.31
N LYS A 37 -21.44 23.48 -6.04
CA LYS A 37 -21.29 24.68 -6.85
C LYS A 37 -20.82 25.84 -6.01
N LYS A 38 -19.96 26.69 -6.60
CA LYS A 38 -19.62 28.01 -6.11
C LYS A 38 -20.11 29.03 -7.15
N ASN A 39 -21.12 29.81 -6.81
CA ASN A 39 -21.90 30.63 -7.75
C ASN A 39 -22.56 29.73 -8.82
N GLN A 40 -22.22 29.92 -10.09
CA GLN A 40 -22.71 29.09 -11.20
C GLN A 40 -21.71 28.01 -11.62
N ASP A 41 -20.49 28.05 -11.08
CA ASP A 41 -19.44 27.09 -11.42
C ASP A 41 -19.58 25.77 -10.61
N THR A 42 -19.51 24.66 -11.32
CA THR A 42 -19.42 23.32 -10.67
C THR A 42 -18.01 23.10 -10.17
N LEU A 43 -17.86 22.82 -8.88
CA LEU A 43 -16.59 22.40 -8.30
C LEU A 43 -16.45 20.88 -8.50
N TYR A 44 -15.53 20.53 -9.36
CA TYR A 44 -15.18 19.13 -9.58
C TYR A 44 -14.22 18.67 -8.49
N ASN A 45 -14.31 17.41 -8.12
CA ASN A 45 -13.49 16.81 -7.05
C ASN A 45 -13.66 17.46 -5.66
N ALA A 46 -14.76 18.17 -5.45
CA ALA A 46 -15.01 18.86 -4.18
C ALA A 46 -15.20 17.92 -2.99
N MET A 47 -15.41 16.62 -3.27
CA MET A 47 -15.66 15.58 -2.26
C MET A 47 -14.49 14.59 -2.13
N ASP A 48 -13.37 14.79 -2.82
CA ASP A 48 -12.25 13.86 -2.78
C ASP A 48 -11.38 13.96 -1.51
N GLY A 49 -11.62 14.99 -0.72
CA GLY A 49 -10.90 15.21 0.54
C GLY A 49 -9.49 15.79 0.35
N GLY A 50 -8.75 15.81 1.43
CA GLY A 50 -7.34 16.21 1.46
C GLY A 50 -6.39 15.03 1.28
N MET A 51 -5.17 15.32 0.86
CA MET A 51 -4.09 14.35 0.72
C MET A 51 -3.04 14.60 1.80
N ASN A 52 -2.51 13.52 2.37
CA ASN A 52 -1.43 13.62 3.34
C ASN A 52 -0.32 12.62 2.99
N SER A 53 0.76 13.11 2.38
CA SER A 53 1.89 12.31 1.90
C SER A 53 1.51 11.32 0.78
N PRO A 54 0.96 11.78 -0.36
CA PRO A 54 0.48 10.90 -1.42
C PRO A 54 1.60 10.31 -2.26
N GLN A 55 1.38 9.09 -2.74
CA GLN A 55 2.13 8.44 -3.81
C GLN A 55 1.21 8.27 -5.02
N PHE A 56 1.75 8.48 -6.22
CA PHE A 56 0.97 8.52 -7.46
C PHE A 56 1.40 7.45 -8.44
N ALA A 57 0.43 6.95 -9.23
CA ALA A 57 0.67 6.16 -10.43
C ALA A 57 -0.42 6.45 -11.46
N GLN A 58 -0.12 6.17 -12.73
CA GLN A 58 -1.08 6.21 -13.82
C GLN A 58 -1.14 4.84 -14.46
N PHE A 59 -2.34 4.31 -14.68
CA PHE A 59 -2.53 3.00 -15.27
C PHE A 59 -3.97 2.81 -15.74
N ASP A 60 -4.16 2.19 -16.91
CA ASP A 60 -5.49 1.81 -17.41
C ASP A 60 -6.07 0.63 -16.60
N LEU A 61 -6.84 0.96 -15.58
CA LEU A 61 -7.43 -0.02 -14.67
C LEU A 61 -8.71 -0.64 -15.19
N ASN A 62 -9.45 0.07 -16.04
CA ASN A 62 -10.76 -0.34 -16.56
C ASN A 62 -10.70 -0.84 -18.00
N ASN A 63 -9.53 -0.82 -18.63
CA ASN A 63 -9.23 -1.25 -19.98
C ASN A 63 -10.03 -0.50 -21.06
N ASP A 64 -10.15 0.81 -20.89
CA ASP A 64 -10.79 1.71 -21.86
C ASP A 64 -9.79 2.44 -22.76
N GLY A 65 -8.49 2.26 -22.52
CA GLY A 65 -7.38 2.87 -23.25
C GLY A 65 -6.97 4.25 -22.69
N LEU A 66 -7.51 4.66 -21.55
CA LEU A 66 -7.15 5.89 -20.85
C LEU A 66 -6.66 5.54 -19.44
N ASP A 67 -5.53 6.09 -19.05
CA ASP A 67 -4.99 5.85 -17.73
C ASP A 67 -5.79 6.59 -16.65
N GLU A 68 -6.22 5.87 -15.61
CA GLU A 68 -6.65 6.46 -14.35
C GLU A 68 -5.44 7.01 -13.60
N LEU A 69 -5.64 8.10 -12.86
CA LEU A 69 -4.70 8.55 -11.86
C LEU A 69 -5.03 7.90 -10.52
N LEU A 70 -4.09 7.08 -10.05
CA LEU A 70 -4.15 6.48 -8.73
C LEU A 70 -3.35 7.33 -7.74
N MET A 71 -3.89 7.48 -6.55
CA MET A 71 -3.22 8.12 -5.45
C MET A 71 -3.37 7.28 -4.19
N PHE A 72 -2.27 6.88 -3.60
CA PHE A 72 -2.26 6.26 -2.27
C PHE A 72 -1.88 7.30 -1.23
N ASP A 73 -2.79 7.63 -0.33
CA ASP A 73 -2.50 8.48 0.83
C ASP A 73 -1.85 7.62 1.93
N ARG A 74 -0.57 7.84 2.18
CA ARG A 74 0.21 7.06 3.16
C ARG A 74 -0.31 7.19 4.59
N VAL A 75 -0.82 8.35 4.96
CA VAL A 75 -1.33 8.59 6.33
C VAL A 75 -2.76 8.09 6.48
N GLY A 76 -3.60 8.34 5.49
CA GLY A 76 -4.97 7.84 5.45
C GLY A 76 -5.06 6.35 5.15
N LYS A 77 -4.01 5.74 4.58
CA LYS A 77 -3.94 4.34 4.16
C LYS A 77 -5.04 3.97 3.17
N VAL A 78 -5.34 4.90 2.27
CA VAL A 78 -6.43 4.77 1.31
C VAL A 78 -5.97 5.05 -0.11
N PHE A 79 -6.56 4.32 -1.06
CA PHE A 79 -6.45 4.62 -2.47
C PHE A 79 -7.58 5.55 -2.89
N ASN A 80 -7.22 6.60 -3.62
CA ASN A 80 -8.13 7.42 -4.37
C ASN A 80 -7.88 7.21 -5.86
N VAL A 81 -8.96 7.09 -6.63
CA VAL A 81 -8.89 6.85 -8.07
C VAL A 81 -9.57 8.02 -8.78
N TYR A 82 -8.94 8.49 -9.83
CA TYR A 82 -9.46 9.56 -10.66
C TYR A 82 -9.49 9.11 -12.11
N GLU A 83 -10.67 9.08 -12.69
CA GLU A 83 -10.88 8.78 -14.11
C GLU A 83 -10.59 10.00 -14.98
N TYR A 84 -9.93 9.80 -16.13
CA TYR A 84 -9.67 10.89 -17.06
C TYR A 84 -10.89 11.17 -17.93
N ASN A 85 -11.49 12.35 -17.78
CA ASN A 85 -12.59 12.80 -18.63
C ASN A 85 -12.04 13.48 -19.88
N ILE A 86 -12.06 12.81 -21.03
CA ILE A 86 -11.50 13.29 -22.29
C ILE A 86 -12.20 14.58 -22.80
N THR A 87 -13.50 14.70 -22.58
CA THR A 87 -14.27 15.88 -23.01
C THR A 87 -13.91 17.11 -22.20
N LYS A 88 -13.72 16.94 -20.90
CA LYS A 88 -13.39 18.02 -19.97
C LYS A 88 -11.88 18.21 -19.81
N LYS A 89 -11.08 17.31 -20.38
CA LYS A 89 -9.59 17.29 -20.30
C LYS A 89 -9.08 17.40 -18.87
N ARG A 90 -9.61 16.60 -17.96
CA ARG A 90 -9.23 16.58 -16.54
C ARG A 90 -9.57 15.26 -15.87
N TYR A 91 -8.90 15.00 -14.76
CA TYR A 91 -9.22 13.91 -13.86
C TYR A 91 -10.44 14.23 -12.99
N GLN A 92 -11.29 13.25 -12.76
CA GLN A 92 -12.49 13.31 -11.92
C GLN A 92 -12.43 12.20 -10.89
N TYR A 93 -12.59 12.57 -9.61
CA TYR A 93 -12.60 11.62 -8.51
C TYR A 93 -13.73 10.60 -8.67
N MET A 94 -13.38 9.33 -8.49
CA MET A 94 -14.31 8.22 -8.46
C MET A 94 -14.67 7.92 -7.00
N ILE A 95 -15.92 8.22 -6.61
CA ILE A 95 -16.38 8.05 -5.22
C ILE A 95 -16.39 6.59 -4.79
N ASP A 96 -16.75 5.68 -5.69
CA ASP A 96 -16.81 4.24 -5.44
C ASP A 96 -16.21 3.51 -6.66
N PRO A 97 -14.88 3.45 -6.75
CA PRO A 97 -14.24 2.77 -7.86
C PRO A 97 -14.59 1.27 -7.83
N PRO A 98 -14.88 0.66 -8.98
CA PRO A 98 -15.24 -0.76 -9.05
C PRO A 98 -14.07 -1.70 -8.73
N ILE A 99 -12.89 -1.14 -8.47
CA ILE A 99 -11.64 -1.84 -8.18
C ILE A 99 -11.43 -1.90 -6.68
N LYS A 100 -11.11 -3.10 -6.18
CA LYS A 100 -10.79 -3.30 -4.76
C LYS A 100 -9.30 -3.39 -4.57
N PHE A 101 -8.75 -2.40 -3.92
CA PHE A 101 -7.34 -2.38 -3.53
C PHE A 101 -7.09 -3.16 -2.24
N PRO A 102 -5.89 -3.72 -2.06
CA PRO A 102 -5.49 -4.31 -0.80
C PRO A 102 -5.44 -3.28 0.33
N LYS A 103 -5.59 -3.73 1.56
CA LYS A 103 -5.35 -2.89 2.74
C LYS A 103 -3.84 -2.83 2.99
N LEU A 104 -3.28 -1.64 2.92
CA LEU A 104 -1.84 -1.39 3.01
C LEU A 104 -1.52 -0.48 4.20
N GLU A 105 -0.25 -0.50 4.64
CA GLU A 105 0.13 0.19 5.87
C GLU A 105 0.70 1.59 5.62
N ALA A 106 1.80 1.74 4.88
CA ALA A 106 2.52 3.00 4.89
C ALA A 106 3.06 3.48 3.54
N TRP A 107 3.46 2.59 2.67
CA TRP A 107 4.00 2.92 1.36
C TRP A 107 3.56 1.87 0.33
N VAL A 108 3.62 2.26 -0.92
CA VAL A 108 3.26 1.42 -2.06
C VAL A 108 4.21 1.71 -3.23
N VAL A 109 4.61 0.65 -3.93
CA VAL A 109 5.21 0.73 -5.26
C VAL A 109 4.18 0.18 -6.24
N MET A 110 3.77 1.00 -7.18
CA MET A 110 2.78 0.67 -8.20
C MET A 110 3.49 0.59 -9.54
N LYS A 111 3.77 -0.63 -9.99
CA LYS A 111 4.49 -0.92 -11.24
C LYS A 111 4.02 -2.24 -11.83
N ASP A 112 4.24 -2.43 -13.11
CA ASP A 112 4.18 -3.73 -13.78
C ASP A 112 5.55 -4.40 -13.56
N TYR A 113 5.66 -5.25 -12.52
CA TYR A 113 6.95 -5.86 -12.18
C TYR A 113 7.31 -7.03 -13.10
N ASN A 114 6.30 -7.67 -13.70
CA ASN A 114 6.49 -8.88 -14.49
C ASN A 114 6.44 -8.64 -16.01
N GLY A 115 6.13 -7.42 -16.45
CA GLY A 115 6.10 -7.02 -17.84
C GLY A 115 4.88 -7.53 -18.62
N ASP A 116 3.77 -7.83 -17.93
CA ASP A 116 2.54 -8.33 -18.57
C ASP A 116 1.58 -7.20 -19.00
N GLY A 117 1.93 -5.95 -18.75
CA GLY A 117 1.13 -4.77 -19.09
C GLY A 117 0.00 -4.48 -18.10
N ILE A 118 -0.01 -5.14 -16.95
CA ILE A 118 -1.01 -4.93 -15.90
C ILE A 118 -0.31 -4.37 -14.65
N LEU A 119 -0.95 -3.40 -14.01
CA LEU A 119 -0.43 -2.84 -12.76
C LEU A 119 -0.35 -3.90 -11.66
N ASP A 120 0.82 -3.98 -11.03
CA ASP A 120 1.03 -4.72 -9.79
C ASP A 120 1.25 -3.78 -8.61
N ILE A 121 1.12 -4.31 -7.41
CA ILE A 121 1.33 -3.56 -6.17
C ILE A 121 2.36 -4.31 -5.32
N LEU A 122 3.45 -3.62 -4.98
CA LEU A 122 4.36 -4.05 -3.93
C LEU A 122 4.25 -3.06 -2.79
N ALA A 123 4.04 -3.54 -1.58
CA ALA A 123 3.74 -2.64 -0.48
C ALA A 123 4.06 -3.24 0.88
N LEU A 124 4.08 -2.38 1.90
CA LEU A 124 4.06 -2.85 3.27
C LEU A 124 2.66 -3.40 3.61
N PRO A 125 2.51 -4.70 3.94
CA PRO A 125 1.24 -5.24 4.36
C PRO A 125 0.76 -4.61 5.67
N ASN A 126 -0.55 -4.58 5.87
CA ASN A 126 -1.14 -4.07 7.12
C ASN A 126 -0.93 -5.00 8.32
N GLU A 127 -0.45 -6.21 8.10
CA GLU A 127 -0.15 -7.21 9.13
C GLU A 127 1.21 -7.84 8.86
N GLY A 128 2.00 -8.04 9.91
CA GLY A 128 3.30 -8.67 9.84
C GLY A 128 4.48 -7.70 10.09
N PRO A 129 5.70 -8.19 9.91
CA PRO A 129 6.92 -7.37 10.05
C PRO A 129 7.10 -6.45 8.84
N PHE A 130 8.02 -5.49 8.97
CA PHE A 130 8.41 -4.60 7.88
C PHE A 130 9.02 -5.37 6.71
N GLY A 131 8.55 -5.07 5.49
CA GLY A 131 9.00 -5.75 4.28
C GLY A 131 8.02 -5.59 3.13
N PHE A 132 8.20 -6.35 2.07
CA PHE A 132 7.44 -6.24 0.83
C PHE A 132 6.46 -7.41 0.69
N GLY A 133 5.16 -7.14 0.77
CA GLY A 133 4.13 -7.98 0.18
C GLY A 133 3.96 -7.67 -1.30
N VAL A 134 3.51 -8.64 -2.08
CA VAL A 134 3.30 -8.49 -3.53
C VAL A 134 1.88 -8.87 -3.89
N TRP A 135 1.18 -7.99 -4.57
CA TRP A 135 -0.15 -8.23 -5.12
C TRP A 135 -0.06 -8.14 -6.64
N LYS A 136 -0.16 -9.29 -7.29
CA LYS A 136 -0.14 -9.37 -8.76
C LYS A 136 -1.47 -8.91 -9.32
N GLY A 137 -1.40 -7.97 -10.26
CA GLY A 137 -2.54 -7.55 -11.05
C GLY A 137 -2.93 -8.60 -12.08
N ARG A 138 -4.21 -8.72 -12.34
CA ARG A 138 -4.74 -9.47 -13.47
C ARG A 138 -6.05 -8.87 -13.95
N LYS A 139 -6.39 -9.11 -15.21
CA LYS A 139 -7.70 -8.70 -15.74
C LYS A 139 -8.79 -9.67 -15.31
N SER A 140 -9.91 -9.12 -14.87
CA SER A 140 -11.16 -9.83 -14.58
C SER A 140 -12.31 -9.11 -15.29
N GLY A 141 -12.67 -9.58 -16.49
CA GLY A 141 -13.45 -8.78 -17.44
C GLY A 141 -12.67 -7.53 -17.84
N ASN A 142 -13.29 -6.37 -17.71
CA ASN A 142 -12.66 -5.08 -18.03
C ASN A 142 -11.95 -4.44 -16.82
N LEU A 143 -11.88 -5.11 -15.66
CA LEU A 143 -11.30 -4.54 -14.47
C LEU A 143 -9.97 -5.20 -14.10
N THR A 144 -9.07 -4.44 -13.56
CA THR A 144 -7.87 -4.96 -12.88
C THR A 144 -8.25 -5.39 -11.46
N VAL A 145 -7.82 -6.57 -11.06
CA VAL A 145 -7.95 -7.10 -9.69
C VAL A 145 -6.57 -7.54 -9.19
N PHE A 146 -6.37 -7.52 -7.88
CA PHE A 146 -5.08 -7.76 -7.25
C PHE A 146 -5.13 -9.03 -6.39
N ASP A 147 -4.29 -9.99 -6.71
CA ASP A 147 -4.16 -11.25 -5.96
C ASP A 147 -2.87 -11.23 -5.13
N HIS A 148 -2.98 -11.37 -3.81
CA HIS A 148 -1.82 -11.45 -2.93
C HIS A 148 -1.02 -12.71 -3.23
N LEU A 149 0.24 -12.56 -3.64
CA LEU A 149 1.09 -13.68 -3.97
C LEU A 149 1.48 -14.46 -2.72
N ASN A 150 1.33 -15.78 -2.80
CA ASN A 150 1.91 -16.68 -1.82
C ASN A 150 3.36 -16.98 -2.24
N LEU A 151 4.30 -16.28 -1.64
CA LEU A 151 5.73 -16.41 -1.99
C LEU A 151 6.37 -17.67 -1.40
N ASN A 152 5.63 -18.45 -0.57
CA ASN A 152 6.11 -19.69 0.10
C ASN A 152 7.48 -19.55 0.78
N GLN A 153 7.85 -18.35 1.19
CA GLN A 153 9.18 -18.01 1.66
C GLN A 153 9.25 -17.66 3.15
N GLY A 154 8.13 -17.78 3.87
CA GLY A 154 8.05 -17.48 5.29
C GLY A 154 6.62 -17.34 5.79
N PHE A 155 6.45 -16.88 7.05
CA PHE A 155 5.14 -16.80 7.70
C PHE A 155 4.23 -15.69 7.14
N TYR A 156 4.80 -14.67 6.49
CA TYR A 156 4.06 -13.43 6.16
C TYR A 156 3.94 -13.13 4.66
N ASN A 157 4.33 -14.07 3.78
CA ASN A 157 4.31 -13.85 2.31
C ASN A 157 5.06 -12.57 1.87
N LEU A 158 6.22 -12.33 2.46
CA LEU A 158 7.10 -11.22 2.12
C LEU A 158 8.18 -11.64 1.14
N LEU A 159 8.84 -10.69 0.51
CA LEU A 159 10.05 -10.92 -0.27
C LEU A 159 11.23 -11.27 0.65
N TYR A 160 12.00 -12.28 0.23
CA TYR A 160 13.17 -12.78 0.95
C TYR A 160 14.37 -12.88 0.02
N TYR A 161 15.56 -12.88 0.62
CA TYR A 161 16.82 -13.16 -0.04
C TYR A 161 17.63 -14.17 0.78
N PRO A 162 18.60 -14.90 0.17
CA PRO A 162 19.47 -15.82 0.89
C PRO A 162 20.40 -15.08 1.86
N GLY A 163 20.37 -15.45 3.13
CA GLY A 163 21.33 -15.04 4.15
C GLY A 163 22.27 -16.19 4.56
N ASN A 164 23.24 -15.90 5.41
CA ASN A 164 24.22 -16.90 5.85
C ASN A 164 23.61 -18.11 6.59
N ASN A 165 22.51 -17.89 7.32
CA ASN A 165 21.87 -18.91 8.16
C ASN A 165 20.41 -19.17 7.75
N GLY A 166 20.06 -18.92 6.50
CA GLY A 166 18.70 -19.11 5.98
C GLY A 166 18.22 -17.92 5.17
N LYS A 167 16.91 -17.83 4.98
CA LYS A 167 16.30 -16.72 4.25
C LYS A 167 16.07 -15.52 5.17
N LEU A 168 16.44 -14.35 4.70
CA LEU A 168 16.19 -13.05 5.34
C LEU A 168 15.18 -12.26 4.53
N GLN A 169 14.32 -11.53 5.17
CA GLN A 169 13.37 -10.67 4.47
C GLN A 169 14.04 -9.43 3.87
N VAL A 170 13.56 -8.99 2.72
CA VAL A 170 13.92 -7.68 2.19
C VAL A 170 13.22 -6.65 3.07
N TYR A 171 14.01 -5.92 3.86
CA TYR A 171 13.50 -4.98 4.85
C TYR A 171 13.13 -3.65 4.19
N CYS A 172 12.04 -3.04 4.63
CA CYS A 172 11.72 -1.65 4.37
C CYS A 172 10.81 -1.14 5.49
N ALA A 173 11.26 -0.10 6.20
CA ALA A 173 10.48 0.48 7.28
C ALA A 173 9.19 1.16 6.79
N ASN A 174 8.26 1.39 7.69
CA ASN A 174 7.02 2.12 7.38
C ASN A 174 7.25 3.62 7.12
N THR A 175 8.37 4.17 7.57
CA THR A 175 8.78 5.56 7.33
C THR A 175 9.43 5.78 5.99
N ASP A 176 10.01 4.73 5.41
CA ASP A 176 10.76 4.80 4.16
C ASP A 176 9.84 4.71 2.94
N ILE A 177 10.37 5.07 1.80
CA ILE A 177 9.78 4.81 0.48
C ILE A 177 10.84 4.06 -0.32
N PRO A 178 10.65 2.77 -0.60
CA PRO A 178 11.61 2.03 -1.39
C PRO A 178 11.56 2.47 -2.85
N CYS A 179 12.68 2.34 -3.55
CA CYS A 179 12.73 2.41 -4.99
C CYS A 179 12.72 1.00 -5.57
N MET A 180 11.97 0.79 -6.63
CA MET A 180 11.98 -0.43 -7.41
C MET A 180 12.06 -0.06 -8.89
N ASP A 181 13.15 -0.46 -9.55
CA ASP A 181 13.40 -0.19 -10.97
C ASP A 181 14.40 -1.18 -11.55
N ASP A 182 14.45 -1.29 -12.88
CA ASP A 182 15.50 -2.03 -13.60
C ASP A 182 16.81 -1.21 -13.55
N ILE A 183 17.65 -1.50 -12.58
CA ILE A 183 18.85 -0.68 -12.29
C ILE A 183 20.02 -1.04 -13.19
N ASP A 184 20.13 -2.28 -13.59
CA ASP A 184 21.26 -2.75 -14.42
C ASP A 184 20.88 -3.05 -15.87
N GLY A 185 19.62 -2.88 -16.25
CA GLY A 185 19.14 -2.95 -17.63
C GLY A 185 18.90 -4.38 -18.14
N ASP A 186 18.74 -5.35 -17.24
CA ASP A 186 18.51 -6.75 -17.61
C ASP A 186 17.02 -7.10 -17.78
N GLY A 187 16.13 -6.16 -17.43
CA GLY A 187 14.69 -6.20 -17.66
C GLY A 187 13.88 -6.72 -16.50
N ASP A 188 14.45 -7.15 -15.39
CA ASP A 188 13.73 -7.38 -14.15
C ASP A 188 13.90 -6.20 -13.16
N LEU A 189 13.06 -6.11 -12.13
CA LEU A 189 13.07 -4.95 -11.24
C LEU A 189 13.85 -5.24 -9.96
N ASP A 190 14.84 -4.40 -9.69
CA ASP A 190 15.66 -4.39 -8.49
C ASP A 190 15.07 -3.52 -7.37
N ILE A 191 15.60 -3.64 -6.15
CA ILE A 191 15.12 -2.88 -5.00
C ILE A 191 16.26 -2.10 -4.36
N PHE A 192 15.98 -0.81 -4.09
CA PHE A 192 16.70 0.00 -3.13
C PHE A 192 15.83 0.28 -1.91
N THR A 193 16.39 0.06 -0.73
CA THR A 193 15.76 0.41 0.54
C THR A 193 16.83 0.73 1.58
N PHE A 194 16.47 1.51 2.61
CA PHE A 194 17.37 1.72 3.74
C PHE A 194 17.43 0.49 4.63
N ASN A 195 18.57 0.27 5.27
CA ASN A 195 18.76 -0.80 6.24
C ASN A 195 17.91 -0.56 7.51
N GLU A 196 17.84 -1.53 8.41
CA GLU A 196 17.06 -1.41 9.67
C GLU A 196 17.45 -0.20 10.52
N GLY A 197 18.69 0.25 10.44
CA GLY A 197 19.16 1.46 11.12
C GLY A 197 18.80 2.77 10.42
N GLY A 198 18.24 2.72 9.22
CA GLY A 198 17.87 3.87 8.41
C GLY A 198 19.06 4.71 7.94
N ALA A 199 20.27 4.15 7.94
CA ALA A 199 21.49 4.89 7.69
C ALA A 199 22.14 4.62 6.34
N TYR A 200 22.04 3.39 5.86
CA TYR A 200 22.69 2.93 4.63
C TYR A 200 21.67 2.48 3.60
N LEU A 201 21.86 2.93 2.36
CA LEU A 201 21.06 2.45 1.24
C LEU A 201 21.56 1.08 0.80
N GLU A 202 20.72 0.08 0.90
CA GLU A 202 20.99 -1.29 0.47
C GLU A 202 20.46 -1.55 -0.93
N PHE A 203 21.23 -2.31 -1.71
CA PHE A 203 20.86 -2.76 -3.04
C PHE A 203 20.55 -4.24 -3.05
N TYR A 204 19.35 -4.59 -3.45
CA TYR A 204 18.88 -5.95 -3.67
C TYR A 204 18.64 -6.14 -5.15
N LYS A 205 19.53 -6.90 -5.80
CA LYS A 205 19.37 -7.26 -7.21
C LYS A 205 18.37 -8.41 -7.33
N ASN A 206 17.46 -8.28 -8.26
CA ASN A 206 16.66 -9.40 -8.74
C ASN A 206 17.56 -10.25 -9.66
N MET A 207 17.59 -11.54 -9.45
CA MET A 207 18.44 -12.48 -10.16
C MET A 207 17.63 -13.35 -11.12
N SER A 208 16.41 -12.94 -11.45
CA SER A 208 15.52 -13.75 -12.27
C SER A 208 16.02 -13.87 -13.69
N ALA A 209 16.53 -12.79 -14.27
CA ALA A 209 17.12 -12.76 -15.60
C ALA A 209 18.40 -13.62 -15.68
N GLU A 210 19.35 -13.45 -14.74
CA GLU A 210 20.61 -14.19 -14.74
C GLU A 210 20.42 -15.69 -14.52
N LYS A 211 19.41 -16.07 -13.76
CA LYS A 211 19.09 -17.48 -13.49
C LYS A 211 18.21 -18.11 -14.58
N GLY A 212 17.85 -17.33 -15.61
CA GLY A 212 17.03 -17.81 -16.71
C GLY A 212 15.57 -18.06 -16.35
N PHE A 213 15.09 -17.43 -15.28
CA PHE A 213 13.69 -17.41 -14.91
C PHE A 213 12.99 -16.20 -15.56
N GLY A 214 11.67 -16.23 -15.65
CA GLY A 214 10.92 -15.09 -16.13
C GLY A 214 10.85 -13.96 -15.09
N ARG A 215 10.49 -12.76 -15.53
CA ARG A 215 10.32 -11.56 -14.68
C ARG A 215 9.34 -11.76 -13.50
N ASP A 216 8.43 -12.72 -13.60
CA ASP A 216 7.54 -13.15 -12.51
C ASP A 216 8.27 -13.75 -11.28
N SER A 217 9.56 -14.07 -11.44
CA SER A 217 10.32 -14.80 -10.41
C SER A 217 11.08 -13.82 -9.53
N LEU A 218 10.53 -13.40 -8.46
CA LEU A 218 11.09 -12.42 -7.52
C LEU A 218 12.22 -13.05 -6.68
N ILE A 219 13.41 -13.24 -7.27
CA ILE A 219 14.58 -13.92 -6.68
C ILE A 219 15.63 -12.88 -6.34
N PHE A 220 15.62 -12.37 -5.14
CA PHE A 220 16.55 -11.31 -4.73
C PHE A 220 17.83 -11.82 -4.10
N GLU A 221 18.93 -11.08 -4.33
CA GLU A 221 20.20 -11.20 -3.63
C GLU A 221 20.63 -9.80 -3.16
N LYS A 222 21.05 -9.66 -1.90
CA LYS A 222 21.62 -8.41 -1.41
C LYS A 222 23.03 -8.26 -1.98
N LYS A 223 23.23 -7.30 -2.86
CA LYS A 223 24.51 -7.08 -3.58
C LYS A 223 25.36 -5.98 -2.97
N ASP A 224 24.75 -4.97 -2.36
CA ASP A 224 25.48 -3.88 -1.74
C ASP A 224 24.79 -3.45 -0.44
N LEU A 225 25.58 -3.26 0.61
CA LEU A 225 25.14 -2.84 1.94
C LEU A 225 25.23 -1.32 2.13
N CYS A 226 25.91 -0.62 1.21
CA CYS A 226 26.13 0.83 1.28
C CYS A 226 26.23 1.39 -0.14
N TYR A 227 25.17 1.19 -0.93
CA TYR A 227 25.11 1.67 -2.29
C TYR A 227 25.27 3.20 -2.33
N GLY A 228 26.09 3.67 -3.28
CA GLY A 228 26.44 5.09 -3.39
C GLY A 228 27.47 5.56 -2.37
N LYS A 229 27.93 4.68 -1.46
CA LYS A 229 28.98 4.97 -0.46
C LYS A 229 28.69 6.22 0.35
N PHE A 230 27.49 6.32 0.87
CA PHE A 230 27.09 7.38 1.77
C PHE A 230 26.41 6.81 3.04
N PHE A 231 26.43 7.64 4.07
CA PHE A 231 25.74 7.39 5.33
C PHE A 231 24.83 8.56 5.62
N GLU A 232 23.58 8.30 5.89
CA GLU A 232 22.62 9.29 6.38
C GLU A 232 22.49 9.19 7.89
N ASN A 233 22.67 10.33 8.57
CA ASN A 233 22.47 10.38 10.01
C ASN A 233 20.98 10.52 10.33
N SER A 234 20.40 9.51 10.93
CA SER A 234 18.96 9.44 11.25
C SER A 234 18.46 10.55 12.20
N THR A 235 19.37 11.22 12.93
CA THR A 235 19.00 12.29 13.86
C THR A 235 19.10 13.68 13.23
N THR A 236 20.09 13.90 12.37
CA THR A 236 20.40 15.23 11.81
C THR A 236 20.10 15.34 10.33
N ASN A 237 19.77 14.25 9.65
CA ASN A 237 19.61 14.13 8.20
C ASN A 237 20.86 14.60 7.43
N GLN A 238 22.04 14.56 8.06
CA GLN A 238 23.29 14.87 7.40
C GLN A 238 23.77 13.67 6.60
N ILE A 239 24.16 13.92 5.36
CA ILE A 239 24.76 12.92 4.49
C ILE A 239 26.28 13.03 4.54
N ASN A 240 26.94 11.93 4.86
CA ASN A 240 28.37 11.82 4.85
C ASN A 240 28.80 10.75 3.85
N LEU A 241 29.82 11.05 3.06
CA LEU A 241 30.40 10.03 2.17
C LEU A 241 31.14 8.99 3.01
N SER A 242 30.86 7.73 2.79
CA SER A 242 31.50 6.61 3.50
C SER A 242 31.83 5.51 2.49
N SER A 243 33.01 4.94 2.62
CA SER A 243 33.38 3.74 1.87
C SER A 243 33.19 2.45 2.66
N ASN A 244 32.74 2.58 3.92
CA ASN A 244 32.56 1.46 4.85
C ASN A 244 31.13 1.47 5.37
N PRO A 245 30.35 0.41 5.19
CA PRO A 245 28.97 0.28 5.69
C PRO A 245 28.87 0.03 7.21
N ASN A 246 29.97 0.04 7.95
CA ASN A 246 30.00 -0.21 9.40
C ASN A 246 30.37 1.03 10.18
#